data_7ee9dcd652c33ddac3defb215963f428
#
_entry.id   7ee9dcd652c33ddac3defb215963f428
#
_cell.length_a   1.000
_cell.length_b   1.000
_cell.length_c   1.000
_cell.angle_alpha   90.00
_cell.angle_beta   90.00
_cell.angle_gamma   90.00
#
_symmetry.space_group_name_H-M   'P 1'
#
loop_
_entity.id
_entity.type
_entity.pdbx_description
1 polymer ?
#
loop_
_entity_poly.entity_id
_entity_poly.type
_entity_poly.pdbx_seq_one_letter_code
_entity_poly.pdbx_strand_id
1 'polypeptide(L)'
;MATAEPTRADDAEPGPGAGPRIRPRTSRTERDDPKPVSDRPARVVAGRSRARAVVMAVRERMLRHPALSVTALAGVLHLVWFFALANSGGDLAAQDAWAEFVGRHPDSAYNLAWYGGMHAVSYSMVSPYLMSVLGVRTTMMIAGTLSAGLLTLVLIRSRAVRNPLWAALAGVFGLLCNALSGRVTFGLGSLFALGAVAAVFCWPYRWRHKRWAKALTAAPLAALATMSSPVAGLFVGLVAVALFLQKRRPGAWALGLAPAAVVAVSALLFPFSGTQPMGFGSASLPLLYAILAAVLVPREWKTVRITSWVYALSVVGVWVVSSQIGSNITRLAMLFAGVVLVAALPFAVPRSRKWYAIVLSLVGFVSWIGVKSVDDVVHTAPAASWSHELAPLVHQLQKAGAEKGRVEVVPASSHREASALAPYVNLARGWNRQADMKRNPLFYDDTLNSANYHEWLQRWAVHYVVLPKGEPDGDGGQRERELVRQGQPYLRQVWGDANWQLFEVTDPKPLAEPNAVVDRAEQVELTLEVSKPGRVLIRIPYSPWLSIVDEHGKRLKAPEETEASKHRPEGTAKTYDNVNGCLWETPEDAKGDKWTMLLAPRAGTYRLAAPYQLPRGTPCPDELK
;
A
#
# COMPACT_ATOMS: atom_id res chain seq x y z
N MET A 1 28.96 4.67 65.09
CA MET A 1 28.50 4.16 66.40
C MET A 1 27.80 2.87 66.07
N ALA A 2 28.51 1.83 66.22
CA ALA A 2 28.72 0.86 67.30
C ALA A 2 27.66 -0.21 67.22
N THR A 3 28.02 -1.39 66.70
CA THR A 3 28.41 -2.62 67.39
C THR A 3 27.18 -3.39 67.93
N ALA A 4 26.95 -4.69 67.79
CA ALA A 4 27.85 -5.82 67.78
C ALA A 4 27.04 -7.10 67.38
N GLU A 5 27.70 -8.02 66.71
CA GLU A 5 27.56 -9.49 66.90
C GLU A 5 28.07 -9.89 68.32
N PRO A 6 28.04 -11.13 68.86
CA PRO A 6 28.07 -12.44 68.20
C PRO A 6 27.38 -13.62 68.98
N THR A 7 27.50 -14.85 68.53
CA THR A 7 28.12 -16.15 69.04
C THR A 7 27.13 -17.31 68.95
N ARG A 8 27.35 -18.33 68.24
CA ARG A 8 28.13 -19.60 68.24
C ARG A 8 27.98 -20.52 69.49
N ALA A 9 27.68 -21.77 69.25
CA ALA A 9 28.20 -23.06 69.77
C ALA A 9 27.15 -24.15 69.62
N ASP A 10 27.35 -25.19 68.96
CA ASP A 10 28.25 -26.37 68.99
C ASP A 10 27.55 -27.63 69.56
N ASP A 11 27.80 -28.79 68.88
CA ASP A 11 27.98 -30.18 69.29
C ASP A 11 26.73 -31.04 69.53
N ALA A 12 26.56 -32.31 69.15
CA ALA A 12 27.42 -33.41 68.81
C ALA A 12 26.56 -34.64 68.37
N GLU A 13 27.12 -35.46 67.49
CA GLU A 13 26.73 -36.88 67.23
C GLU A 13 27.03 -37.79 68.45
N PRO A 14 26.65 -39.11 68.54
CA PRO A 14 26.76 -40.16 67.52
C PRO A 14 25.73 -41.35 67.55
N GLY A 15 25.78 -42.23 66.52
CA GLY A 15 25.09 -43.51 66.38
C GLY A 15 25.57 -44.63 67.31
N PRO A 16 25.50 -45.98 67.05
CA PRO A 16 24.87 -46.78 65.98
C PRO A 16 24.10 -48.01 66.49
N GLY A 17 23.48 -48.87 65.63
CA GLY A 17 22.95 -50.17 66.08
C GLY A 17 22.33 -51.07 65.00
N ALA A 18 22.93 -52.20 64.80
CA ALA A 18 22.76 -53.19 63.73
C ALA A 18 21.61 -54.20 63.92
N GLY A 19 21.04 -54.64 62.77
CA GLY A 19 20.56 -55.96 62.32
C GLY A 19 19.54 -56.77 63.15
N PRO A 20 19.00 -57.90 62.64
CA PRO A 20 19.40 -58.68 61.47
C PRO A 20 18.23 -59.25 60.60
N ARG A 21 18.64 -59.87 59.50
CA ARG A 21 17.90 -60.68 58.49
C ARG A 21 17.08 -61.83 59.08
N ILE A 22 15.91 -62.17 58.43
CA ILE A 22 15.39 -63.55 58.29
C ILE A 22 14.67 -63.67 56.91
N ARG A 23 15.10 -64.58 56.05
CA ARG A 23 14.35 -65.42 55.10
C ARG A 23 14.22 -66.82 55.75
N PRO A 24 13.39 -67.77 55.30
CA PRO A 24 12.59 -68.00 54.10
C PRO A 24 11.23 -68.69 54.31
N ARG A 25 10.40 -68.97 53.39
CA ARG A 25 10.09 -70.30 52.87
C ARG A 25 8.88 -70.39 51.94
N THR A 26 9.09 -71.10 50.92
CA THR A 26 8.24 -71.62 49.84
C THR A 26 6.97 -72.30 50.25
N SER A 27 5.88 -72.12 49.52
CA SER A 27 4.94 -73.16 49.16
C SER A 27 4.33 -72.94 47.77
N ARG A 28 4.36 -74.02 47.06
CA ARG A 28 3.95 -74.28 45.67
C ARG A 28 2.50 -74.79 45.72
N THR A 29 1.58 -74.18 44.95
CA THR A 29 0.36 -74.83 44.44
C THR A 29 -0.13 -74.25 43.15
N GLU A 30 -0.17 -75.05 42.20
CA GLU A 30 -1.11 -75.33 41.09
C GLU A 30 -1.59 -74.26 40.11
N ARG A 31 -1.46 -74.71 38.89
CA ARG A 31 -1.87 -74.08 37.65
C ARG A 31 -3.38 -73.83 37.56
N ASP A 32 -3.71 -72.67 37.02
CA ASP A 32 -4.88 -72.52 36.16
C ASP A 32 -4.50 -71.58 34.99
N ASP A 33 -4.68 -72.06 33.73
CA ASP A 33 -4.47 -71.35 32.51
C ASP A 33 -5.64 -70.40 32.25
N PRO A 34 -5.45 -69.12 32.03
CA PRO A 34 -6.45 -68.28 31.41
C PRO A 34 -6.17 -68.04 29.90
N LYS A 35 -7.24 -68.22 29.15
CA LYS A 35 -7.43 -67.99 27.70
C LYS A 35 -6.81 -66.68 27.17
N PRO A 36 -6.45 -66.60 25.87
CA PRO A 36 -5.85 -65.43 25.30
C PRO A 36 -6.84 -64.25 25.22
N VAL A 37 -6.53 -63.18 25.93
CA VAL A 37 -7.19 -61.89 25.81
C VAL A 37 -6.65 -61.17 24.56
N SER A 38 -7.56 -60.80 23.67
CA SER A 38 -7.36 -60.14 22.39
C SER A 38 -6.40 -58.95 22.47
N ASP A 39 -5.35 -59.00 21.64
CA ASP A 39 -4.46 -57.88 21.33
C ASP A 39 -5.20 -56.72 20.63
N ARG A 40 -5.74 -55.80 21.42
CA ARG A 40 -6.06 -54.44 20.94
C ARG A 40 -6.10 -53.49 22.13
N PRO A 41 -4.96 -52.85 22.45
CA PRO A 41 -4.85 -51.39 22.26
C PRO A 41 -3.42 -50.83 22.09
N ALA A 42 -2.40 -51.61 21.80
CA ALA A 42 -1.02 -51.12 21.79
C ALA A 42 -0.71 -50.14 20.62
N ARG A 43 -1.43 -50.23 19.49
CA ARG A 43 -1.19 -49.35 18.34
C ARG A 43 -1.68 -47.91 18.50
N VAL A 44 -2.75 -47.68 19.25
CA VAL A 44 -3.32 -46.32 19.46
C VAL A 44 -2.48 -45.53 20.48
N VAL A 45 -1.90 -46.17 21.46
CA VAL A 45 -1.05 -45.53 22.47
C VAL A 45 0.33 -45.19 21.90
N ALA A 46 0.89 -46.04 21.01
CA ALA A 46 2.17 -45.79 20.34
C ALA A 46 2.06 -44.64 19.32
N GLY A 47 0.93 -44.49 18.63
CA GLY A 47 0.68 -43.35 17.72
C GLY A 47 0.59 -42.01 18.46
N ARG A 48 -0.11 -42.00 19.62
CA ARG A 48 -0.21 -40.77 20.46
C ARG A 48 1.14 -40.36 21.09
N SER A 49 1.99 -41.30 21.44
CA SER A 49 3.33 -41.01 21.95
C SER A 49 4.27 -40.47 20.87
N ARG A 50 4.23 -41.04 19.66
CA ARG A 50 4.99 -40.52 18.50
C ARG A 50 4.54 -39.13 18.08
N ALA A 51 3.25 -38.88 18.01
CA ALA A 51 2.71 -37.57 17.70
C ALA A 51 3.14 -36.51 18.74
N ARG A 52 3.06 -36.84 20.03
CA ARG A 52 3.57 -35.97 21.12
C ARG A 52 5.07 -35.74 21.02
N ALA A 53 5.88 -36.76 20.72
CA ALA A 53 7.32 -36.61 20.52
C ALA A 53 7.66 -35.69 19.33
N VAL A 54 6.95 -35.84 18.21
CA VAL A 54 7.11 -34.94 17.04
C VAL A 54 6.73 -33.51 17.41
N VAL A 55 5.58 -33.29 18.06
CA VAL A 55 5.15 -31.96 18.50
C VAL A 55 6.16 -31.33 19.47
N MET A 56 6.71 -32.10 20.40
CA MET A 56 7.75 -31.64 21.33
C MET A 56 9.05 -31.29 20.60
N ALA A 57 9.49 -32.10 19.65
CA ALA A 57 10.69 -31.85 18.85
C ALA A 57 10.52 -30.61 17.96
N VAL A 58 9.37 -30.46 17.32
CA VAL A 58 9.03 -29.25 16.51
C VAL A 58 9.01 -28.02 17.41
N ARG A 59 8.34 -28.09 18.57
CA ARG A 59 8.32 -26.97 19.54
C ARG A 59 9.73 -26.60 20.00
N GLU A 60 10.57 -27.57 20.32
CA GLU A 60 11.95 -27.33 20.75
C GLU A 60 12.77 -26.68 19.63
N ARG A 61 12.63 -27.14 18.38
CA ARG A 61 13.30 -26.57 17.22
C ARG A 61 12.81 -25.14 16.94
N MET A 62 11.51 -24.88 17.07
CA MET A 62 10.94 -23.53 16.96
C MET A 62 11.50 -22.58 18.03
N LEU A 63 11.65 -23.04 19.26
CA LEU A 63 12.20 -22.26 20.35
C LEU A 63 13.72 -22.00 20.21
N ARG A 64 14.46 -22.94 19.59
CA ARG A 64 15.90 -22.78 19.31
C ARG A 64 16.18 -21.79 18.17
N HIS A 65 15.31 -21.72 17.14
CA HIS A 65 15.48 -20.88 15.96
C HIS A 65 14.22 -20.08 15.65
N PRO A 66 13.76 -19.19 16.55
CA PRO A 66 12.45 -18.54 16.43
C PRO A 66 12.32 -17.67 15.18
N ALA A 67 13.40 -17.02 14.73
CA ALA A 67 13.37 -16.21 13.50
C ALA A 67 13.08 -17.08 12.25
N LEU A 68 13.78 -18.19 12.09
CA LEU A 68 13.57 -19.10 10.96
C LEU A 68 12.18 -19.74 11.00
N SER A 69 11.74 -20.14 12.18
CA SER A 69 10.44 -20.79 12.33
C SER A 69 9.27 -19.84 12.03
N VAL A 70 9.36 -18.59 12.48
CA VAL A 70 8.35 -17.56 12.20
C VAL A 70 8.37 -17.19 10.73
N THR A 71 9.56 -17.07 10.12
CA THR A 71 9.68 -16.81 8.67
C THR A 71 9.06 -17.94 7.85
N ALA A 72 9.35 -19.20 8.20
CA ALA A 72 8.78 -20.36 7.51
C ALA A 72 7.24 -20.41 7.66
N LEU A 73 6.72 -20.19 8.87
CA LEU A 73 5.27 -20.10 9.08
C LEU A 73 4.63 -18.97 8.28
N ALA A 74 5.24 -17.78 8.30
CA ALA A 74 4.76 -16.66 7.51
C ALA A 74 4.77 -16.99 6.00
N GLY A 75 5.83 -17.67 5.52
CA GLY A 75 5.92 -18.14 4.14
C GLY A 75 4.78 -19.07 3.76
N VAL A 76 4.49 -20.07 4.61
CA VAL A 76 3.37 -21.00 4.39
C VAL A 76 2.02 -20.25 4.36
N LEU A 77 1.78 -19.36 5.32
CA LEU A 77 0.53 -18.59 5.37
C LEU A 77 0.36 -17.65 4.17
N HIS A 78 1.42 -16.98 3.72
CA HIS A 78 1.37 -16.16 2.51
C HIS A 78 1.23 -17.01 1.24
N LEU A 79 1.75 -18.23 1.22
CA LEU A 79 1.54 -19.18 0.13
C LEU A 79 0.06 -19.63 0.07
N VAL A 80 -0.56 -19.90 1.24
CA VAL A 80 -2.00 -20.17 1.31
C VAL A 80 -2.81 -18.98 0.82
N TRP A 81 -2.46 -17.77 1.25
CA TRP A 81 -3.07 -16.54 0.74
C TRP A 81 -2.93 -16.43 -0.78
N PHE A 82 -1.74 -16.69 -1.31
CA PHE A 82 -1.44 -16.60 -2.75
C PHE A 82 -2.37 -17.49 -3.59
N PHE A 83 -2.58 -18.74 -3.18
CA PHE A 83 -3.40 -19.68 -3.96
C PHE A 83 -4.90 -19.59 -3.68
N ALA A 84 -5.30 -19.20 -2.46
CA ALA A 84 -6.70 -19.27 -2.07
C ALA A 84 -7.42 -17.92 -2.05
N LEU A 85 -6.73 -16.79 -1.79
CA LEU A 85 -7.35 -15.52 -1.44
C LEU A 85 -6.81 -14.31 -2.23
N ALA A 86 -5.80 -14.50 -3.07
CA ALA A 86 -5.08 -13.40 -3.73
C ALA A 86 -5.86 -12.71 -4.89
N ASN A 87 -7.11 -13.06 -5.12
CA ASN A 87 -8.00 -12.38 -6.05
C ASN A 87 -8.87 -11.30 -5.39
N SER A 88 -8.98 -11.33 -4.05
CA SER A 88 -9.71 -10.34 -3.26
C SER A 88 -8.75 -9.30 -2.70
N GLY A 89 -9.29 -8.18 -2.24
CA GLY A 89 -8.53 -7.04 -1.73
C GLY A 89 -8.56 -5.87 -2.69
N GLY A 90 -9.32 -4.80 -2.35
CA GLY A 90 -9.54 -3.65 -3.25
C GLY A 90 -8.26 -2.96 -3.71
N ASP A 91 -7.23 -2.88 -2.84
CA ASP A 91 -5.96 -2.26 -3.20
C ASP A 91 -5.20 -3.06 -4.30
N LEU A 92 -5.50 -4.35 -4.53
CA LEU A 92 -4.85 -5.14 -5.60
C LEU A 92 -5.14 -4.62 -7.00
N ALA A 93 -6.32 -4.05 -7.25
CA ALA A 93 -6.67 -3.50 -8.56
C ALA A 93 -5.69 -2.41 -9.00
N ALA A 94 -5.40 -1.44 -8.14
CA ALA A 94 -4.41 -0.41 -8.43
C ALA A 94 -2.98 -0.97 -8.59
N GLN A 95 -2.62 -1.99 -7.79
CA GLN A 95 -1.31 -2.62 -7.87
C GLN A 95 -1.12 -3.35 -9.20
N ASP A 96 -2.15 -4.09 -9.65
CA ASP A 96 -2.14 -4.80 -10.93
C ASP A 96 -2.06 -3.80 -12.10
N ALA A 97 -2.86 -2.73 -12.08
CA ALA A 97 -2.86 -1.70 -13.11
C ALA A 97 -1.49 -1.01 -13.27
N TRP A 98 -0.84 -0.64 -12.16
CA TRP A 98 0.47 0.00 -12.21
C TRP A 98 1.59 -0.96 -12.61
N ALA A 99 1.55 -2.21 -12.16
CA ALA A 99 2.53 -3.22 -12.54
C ALA A 99 2.43 -3.56 -14.04
N GLU A 100 1.22 -3.65 -14.55
CA GLU A 100 0.92 -3.92 -15.95
C GLU A 100 1.36 -2.74 -16.83
N PHE A 101 0.99 -1.51 -16.46
CA PHE A 101 1.38 -0.30 -17.19
C PHE A 101 2.90 -0.17 -17.30
N VAL A 102 3.63 -0.25 -16.18
CA VAL A 102 5.09 -0.14 -16.17
C VAL A 102 5.76 -1.31 -16.88
N GLY A 103 5.17 -2.51 -16.84
CA GLY A 103 5.69 -3.68 -17.56
C GLY A 103 5.62 -3.52 -19.08
N ARG A 104 4.57 -2.85 -19.59
CA ARG A 104 4.42 -2.56 -21.02
C ARG A 104 5.14 -1.29 -21.46
N HIS A 105 5.16 -0.28 -20.60
CA HIS A 105 5.61 1.07 -20.91
C HIS A 105 6.61 1.61 -19.87
N PRO A 106 7.77 0.94 -19.70
CA PRO A 106 8.75 1.31 -18.66
C PRO A 106 9.33 2.71 -18.85
N ASP A 107 9.30 3.23 -20.08
CA ASP A 107 9.87 4.52 -20.45
C ASP A 107 8.88 5.69 -20.36
N SER A 108 7.60 5.44 -20.00
CA SER A 108 6.60 6.48 -19.87
C SER A 108 6.43 6.96 -18.42
N ALA A 109 6.53 8.27 -18.24
CA ALA A 109 6.33 8.91 -16.94
C ALA A 109 4.84 9.12 -16.59
N TYR A 110 3.93 8.99 -17.56
CA TYR A 110 2.53 9.39 -17.41
C TYR A 110 1.61 8.41 -18.12
N ASN A 111 0.61 7.90 -17.43
CA ASN A 111 -0.42 7.03 -17.98
C ASN A 111 -1.64 7.89 -18.35
N LEU A 112 -1.92 8.04 -19.63
CA LEU A 112 -3.03 8.85 -20.17
C LEU A 112 -4.38 8.16 -19.96
N ALA A 113 -4.40 6.84 -19.82
CA ALA A 113 -5.60 6.02 -19.67
C ALA A 113 -6.08 5.85 -18.21
N TRP A 114 -5.48 6.54 -17.25
CA TRP A 114 -5.80 6.45 -15.83
C TRP A 114 -6.10 7.82 -15.25
N TYR A 115 -7.36 8.07 -14.84
CA TYR A 115 -7.84 9.41 -14.45
C TYR A 115 -7.61 10.48 -15.51
N GLY A 116 -7.71 10.09 -16.79
CA GLY A 116 -7.40 10.97 -17.90
C GLY A 116 -5.95 11.47 -17.97
N GLY A 117 -5.09 10.95 -17.12
CA GLY A 117 -3.68 11.24 -17.01
C GLY A 117 -3.18 11.24 -15.58
N MET A 118 -2.21 10.37 -15.27
CA MET A 118 -1.58 10.28 -13.95
C MET A 118 -0.16 9.71 -14.03
N HIS A 119 0.74 10.22 -13.18
CA HIS A 119 2.09 9.68 -13.09
C HIS A 119 2.09 8.27 -12.52
N ALA A 120 2.70 7.32 -13.23
CA ALA A 120 2.84 5.93 -12.80
C ALA A 120 3.54 5.80 -11.44
N VAL A 121 4.48 6.69 -11.15
CA VAL A 121 5.31 6.71 -9.94
C VAL A 121 4.80 7.66 -8.84
N SER A 122 3.63 8.28 -9.01
CA SER A 122 3.09 9.26 -8.05
C SER A 122 2.87 8.71 -6.65
N TYR A 123 2.48 7.44 -6.53
CA TYR A 123 2.29 6.77 -5.25
C TYR A 123 3.51 5.95 -4.82
N SER A 124 4.20 5.30 -5.76
CA SER A 124 5.37 4.47 -5.48
C SER A 124 6.34 4.48 -6.65
N MET A 125 7.59 4.82 -6.37
CA MET A 125 8.63 4.91 -7.39
C MET A 125 9.25 3.55 -7.74
N VAL A 126 9.25 2.59 -6.82
CA VAL A 126 9.94 1.29 -6.98
C VAL A 126 8.97 0.13 -7.14
N SER A 127 7.85 0.15 -6.40
CA SER A 127 6.95 -1.01 -6.35
C SER A 127 6.38 -1.41 -7.70
N PRO A 128 5.91 -0.49 -8.59
CA PRO A 128 5.38 -0.89 -9.90
C PRO A 128 6.39 -1.67 -10.73
N TYR A 129 7.65 -1.23 -10.77
CA TYR A 129 8.72 -1.92 -11.50
C TYR A 129 9.05 -3.29 -10.91
N LEU A 130 9.13 -3.39 -9.58
CA LEU A 130 9.40 -4.66 -8.94
C LEU A 130 8.23 -5.65 -9.13
N MET A 131 7.00 -5.15 -9.04
CA MET A 131 5.77 -5.94 -9.25
C MET A 131 5.61 -6.37 -10.72
N SER A 132 6.05 -5.59 -11.70
CA SER A 132 6.02 -5.98 -13.12
C SER A 132 6.96 -7.15 -13.43
N VAL A 133 8.11 -7.23 -12.74
CA VAL A 133 9.10 -8.32 -12.93
C VAL A 133 8.75 -9.57 -12.11
N LEU A 134 8.40 -9.41 -10.84
CA LEU A 134 8.15 -10.53 -9.92
C LEU A 134 6.70 -11.00 -9.88
N GLY A 135 5.78 -10.16 -10.38
CA GLY A 135 4.35 -10.32 -10.16
C GLY A 135 3.90 -9.71 -8.83
N VAL A 136 2.69 -9.12 -8.84
CA VAL A 136 2.10 -8.38 -7.70
C VAL A 136 1.98 -9.28 -6.46
N ARG A 137 1.40 -10.47 -6.63
CA ARG A 137 1.17 -11.43 -5.54
C ARG A 137 2.46 -12.02 -4.99
N THR A 138 3.40 -12.35 -5.87
CA THR A 138 4.73 -12.86 -5.49
C THR A 138 5.51 -11.82 -4.69
N THR A 139 5.46 -10.54 -5.09
CA THR A 139 6.07 -9.44 -4.36
C THR A 139 5.52 -9.35 -2.94
N MET A 140 4.19 -9.46 -2.76
CA MET A 140 3.57 -9.45 -1.44
C MET A 140 3.98 -10.64 -0.59
N MET A 141 3.99 -11.85 -1.16
CA MET A 141 4.41 -13.08 -0.47
C MET A 141 5.85 -12.96 0.04
N ILE A 142 6.77 -12.49 -0.79
CA ILE A 142 8.17 -12.28 -0.41
C ILE A 142 8.27 -11.20 0.68
N ALA A 143 7.64 -10.05 0.45
CA ALA A 143 7.69 -8.92 1.38
C ALA A 143 7.13 -9.29 2.76
N GLY A 144 5.97 -9.94 2.83
CA GLY A 144 5.35 -10.37 4.09
C GLY A 144 6.19 -11.41 4.82
N THR A 145 6.70 -12.41 4.10
CA THR A 145 7.55 -13.48 4.66
C THR A 145 8.84 -12.93 5.25
N LEU A 146 9.57 -12.09 4.50
CA LEU A 146 10.82 -11.50 4.98
C LEU A 146 10.59 -10.47 6.09
N SER A 147 9.48 -9.72 6.05
CA SER A 147 9.08 -8.79 7.11
C SER A 147 8.87 -9.51 8.44
N ALA A 148 8.24 -10.70 8.44
CA ALA A 148 8.06 -11.52 9.64
C ALA A 148 9.41 -11.95 10.24
N GLY A 149 10.37 -12.33 9.40
CA GLY A 149 11.73 -12.65 9.81
C GLY A 149 12.47 -11.46 10.42
N LEU A 150 12.43 -10.30 9.76
CA LEU A 150 13.07 -9.08 10.25
C LEU A 150 12.43 -8.59 11.54
N LEU A 151 11.11 -8.60 11.65
CA LEU A 151 10.39 -8.25 12.88
C LEU A 151 10.82 -9.16 14.04
N THR A 152 10.88 -10.47 13.79
CA THR A 152 11.33 -11.44 14.80
C THR A 152 12.77 -11.19 15.21
N LEU A 153 13.64 -10.86 14.25
CA LEU A 153 15.03 -10.49 14.53
C LEU A 153 15.12 -9.23 15.41
N VAL A 154 14.31 -8.21 15.12
CA VAL A 154 14.23 -6.97 15.93
C VAL A 154 13.79 -7.29 17.36
N LEU A 155 12.74 -8.11 17.53
CA LEU A 155 12.24 -8.51 18.85
C LEU A 155 13.28 -9.25 19.66
N ILE A 156 14.00 -10.21 19.07
CA ILE A 156 15.06 -10.99 19.74
C ILE A 156 16.27 -10.10 20.09
N ARG A 157 16.75 -9.32 19.11
CA ARG A 157 17.96 -8.51 19.27
C ARG A 157 17.77 -7.28 20.16
N SER A 158 16.56 -6.81 20.32
CA SER A 158 16.23 -5.72 21.24
C SER A 158 16.54 -6.08 22.70
N ARG A 159 16.46 -7.38 23.05
CA ARG A 159 16.58 -7.92 24.41
C ARG A 159 15.58 -7.31 25.42
N ALA A 160 14.64 -6.52 24.93
CA ALA A 160 13.61 -5.87 25.73
C ALA A 160 12.37 -6.76 25.92
N VAL A 161 12.17 -7.74 25.03
CA VAL A 161 10.99 -8.61 25.00
C VAL A 161 11.31 -9.94 25.65
N ARG A 162 10.51 -10.35 26.66
CA ARG A 162 10.69 -11.63 27.36
C ARG A 162 10.33 -12.85 26.49
N ASN A 163 9.21 -12.75 25.76
CA ASN A 163 8.68 -13.81 24.91
C ASN A 163 8.56 -13.36 23.44
N PRO A 164 9.68 -13.28 22.70
CA PRO A 164 9.69 -12.72 21.35
C PRO A 164 8.87 -13.53 20.34
N LEU A 165 8.72 -14.85 20.55
CA LEU A 165 7.97 -15.73 19.66
C LEU A 165 6.48 -15.31 19.55
N TRP A 166 5.81 -15.10 20.69
CA TRP A 166 4.39 -14.72 20.69
C TRP A 166 4.14 -13.34 20.06
N ALA A 167 5.02 -12.38 20.35
CA ALA A 167 4.96 -11.07 19.73
C ALA A 167 5.22 -11.15 18.22
N ALA A 168 6.13 -12.02 17.77
CA ALA A 168 6.38 -12.25 16.36
C ALA A 168 5.18 -12.88 15.64
N LEU A 169 4.50 -13.85 16.28
CA LEU A 169 3.27 -14.46 15.75
C LEU A 169 2.14 -13.42 15.59
N ALA A 170 1.99 -12.49 16.55
CA ALA A 170 1.08 -11.38 16.41
C ALA A 170 1.45 -10.49 15.20
N GLY A 171 2.74 -10.33 14.92
CA GLY A 171 3.23 -9.64 13.71
C GLY A 171 2.91 -10.39 12.42
N VAL A 172 3.06 -11.72 12.40
CA VAL A 172 2.63 -12.55 11.25
C VAL A 172 1.14 -12.36 10.96
N PHE A 173 0.30 -12.34 12.00
CA PHE A 173 -1.13 -12.07 11.85
C PHE A 173 -1.38 -10.69 11.20
N GLY A 174 -0.76 -9.61 11.68
CA GLY A 174 -0.91 -8.28 11.08
C GLY A 174 -0.42 -8.22 9.63
N LEU A 175 0.72 -8.87 9.31
CA LEU A 175 1.26 -8.95 7.96
C LEU A 175 0.33 -9.73 7.00
N LEU A 176 -0.27 -10.81 7.48
CA LEU A 176 -1.25 -11.58 6.69
C LEU A 176 -2.51 -10.76 6.43
N CYS A 177 -3.03 -10.05 7.44
CA CYS A 177 -4.17 -9.14 7.27
C CYS A 177 -3.85 -8.01 6.26
N ASN A 178 -2.60 -7.51 6.23
CA ASN A 178 -2.17 -6.56 5.18
C ASN A 178 -2.19 -7.20 3.78
N ALA A 179 -1.81 -8.48 3.66
CA ALA A 179 -1.89 -9.22 2.40
C ALA A 179 -3.34 -9.43 1.95
N LEU A 180 -4.25 -9.75 2.88
CA LEU A 180 -5.69 -9.88 2.61
C LEU A 180 -6.31 -8.59 2.06
N SER A 181 -5.84 -7.42 2.53
CA SER A 181 -6.27 -6.12 1.99
C SER A 181 -5.61 -5.76 0.64
N GLY A 182 -4.70 -6.57 0.10
CA GLY A 182 -4.03 -6.31 -1.19
C GLY A 182 -3.01 -5.16 -1.19
N ARG A 183 -2.49 -4.73 -0.03
CA ARG A 183 -1.63 -3.54 0.12
C ARG A 183 -0.16 -3.86 -0.16
N VAL A 184 0.16 -4.22 -1.40
CA VAL A 184 1.48 -4.75 -1.80
C VAL A 184 2.58 -3.69 -1.68
N THR A 185 2.36 -2.47 -2.19
CA THR A 185 3.33 -1.36 -2.09
C THR A 185 3.67 -1.06 -0.63
N PHE A 186 2.66 -1.05 0.25
CA PHE A 186 2.86 -0.85 1.68
C PHE A 186 3.56 -2.06 2.33
N GLY A 187 3.25 -3.29 1.91
CA GLY A 187 3.95 -4.51 2.34
C GLY A 187 5.45 -4.47 2.02
N LEU A 188 5.79 -4.09 0.78
CA LEU A 188 7.17 -3.91 0.33
C LEU A 188 7.87 -2.77 1.09
N GLY A 189 7.19 -1.62 1.24
CA GLY A 189 7.69 -0.51 2.04
C GLY A 189 7.94 -0.90 3.50
N SER A 190 7.08 -1.72 4.08
CA SER A 190 7.22 -2.24 5.46
C SER A 190 8.42 -3.18 5.59
N LEU A 191 8.73 -3.98 4.57
CA LEU A 191 9.94 -4.80 4.52
C LEU A 191 11.20 -3.94 4.65
N PHE A 192 11.33 -2.91 3.81
CA PHE A 192 12.48 -2.01 3.86
C PHE A 192 12.50 -1.16 5.14
N ALA A 193 11.34 -0.74 5.65
CA ALA A 193 11.22 -0.04 6.92
C ALA A 193 11.71 -0.89 8.11
N LEU A 194 11.30 -2.15 8.18
CA LEU A 194 11.80 -3.10 9.18
C LEU A 194 13.30 -3.37 9.01
N GLY A 195 13.80 -3.43 7.77
CA GLY A 195 15.22 -3.50 7.46
C GLY A 195 15.99 -2.28 7.99
N ALA A 196 15.47 -1.06 7.78
CA ALA A 196 16.07 0.17 8.28
C ALA A 196 16.10 0.21 9.83
N VAL A 197 15.01 -0.20 10.47
CA VAL A 197 14.94 -0.34 11.93
C VAL A 197 15.94 -1.40 12.42
N ALA A 198 16.01 -2.55 11.76
CA ALA A 198 16.98 -3.61 12.09
C ALA A 198 18.43 -3.11 11.94
N ALA A 199 18.73 -2.32 10.91
CA ALA A 199 20.03 -1.69 10.72
C ALA A 199 20.41 -0.73 11.85
N VAL A 200 19.45 -0.07 12.48
CA VAL A 200 19.72 0.78 13.66
C VAL A 200 19.90 -0.03 14.94
N PHE A 201 19.09 -1.08 15.16
CA PHE A 201 18.97 -1.73 16.48
C PHE A 201 19.61 -3.11 16.59
N CYS A 202 19.83 -3.86 15.47
CA CYS A 202 20.14 -5.30 15.50
C CYS A 202 21.61 -5.67 15.29
N TRP A 203 22.52 -4.73 15.30
CA TRP A 203 23.94 -5.00 15.06
C TRP A 203 24.58 -5.92 16.12
N PRO A 204 25.58 -6.75 15.73
CA PRO A 204 26.36 -7.57 16.64
C PRO A 204 27.01 -6.74 17.75
N TYR A 205 27.21 -7.35 18.91
CA TYR A 205 27.76 -6.68 20.09
C TYR A 205 29.07 -5.91 19.81
N ARG A 206 30.00 -6.56 19.11
CA ARG A 206 31.32 -5.99 18.76
C ARG A 206 31.24 -4.72 17.89
N TRP A 207 30.13 -4.46 17.18
CA TRP A 207 29.96 -3.31 16.29
C TRP A 207 28.90 -2.32 16.77
N ARG A 208 28.38 -2.49 17.98
CA ARG A 208 27.35 -1.60 18.54
C ARG A 208 27.77 -0.15 18.66
N HIS A 209 29.06 0.14 18.79
CA HIS A 209 29.62 1.49 18.90
C HIS A 209 29.68 2.22 17.55
N LYS A 210 29.64 1.53 16.41
CA LYS A 210 29.74 2.13 15.07
C LYS A 210 28.45 2.84 14.66
N ARG A 211 28.15 3.99 15.29
CA ARG A 211 26.87 4.71 15.12
C ARG A 211 26.63 5.17 13.68
N TRP A 212 27.68 5.67 12.99
CA TRP A 212 27.61 6.13 11.61
C TRP A 212 27.46 4.98 10.61
N ALA A 213 28.13 3.85 10.80
CA ALA A 213 27.94 2.69 9.95
C ALA A 213 26.48 2.19 9.97
N LYS A 214 25.84 2.21 11.16
CA LYS A 214 24.41 1.91 11.29
C LYS A 214 23.55 2.92 10.53
N ALA A 215 23.85 4.19 10.62
CA ALA A 215 23.12 5.25 9.93
C ALA A 215 23.26 5.09 8.41
N LEU A 216 24.47 4.85 7.90
CA LEU A 216 24.76 4.65 6.49
C LEU A 216 24.06 3.40 5.90
N THR A 217 23.87 2.33 6.70
CA THR A 217 23.11 1.17 6.25
C THR A 217 21.61 1.37 6.38
N ALA A 218 21.14 2.15 7.35
CA ALA A 218 19.72 2.43 7.55
C ALA A 218 19.15 3.43 6.55
N ALA A 219 19.93 4.45 6.14
CA ALA A 219 19.45 5.50 5.25
C ALA A 219 18.97 5.00 3.88
N PRO A 220 19.71 4.15 3.12
CA PRO A 220 19.20 3.63 1.85
C PRO A 220 17.97 2.73 2.03
N LEU A 221 17.88 1.97 3.13
CA LEU A 221 16.70 1.15 3.41
C LEU A 221 15.49 2.04 3.76
N ALA A 222 15.69 3.15 4.47
CA ALA A 222 14.63 4.12 4.76
C ALA A 222 14.18 4.86 3.48
N ALA A 223 15.12 5.18 2.58
CA ALA A 223 14.79 5.71 1.26
C ALA A 223 13.96 4.71 0.44
N LEU A 224 14.40 3.45 0.34
CA LEU A 224 13.67 2.38 -0.36
C LEU A 224 12.28 2.14 0.26
N ALA A 225 12.14 2.22 1.60
CA ALA A 225 10.85 2.14 2.26
C ALA A 225 9.90 3.24 1.76
N THR A 226 10.40 4.46 1.63
CA THR A 226 9.63 5.62 1.17
C THR A 226 9.34 5.56 -0.33
N MET A 227 10.32 5.16 -1.14
CA MET A 227 10.16 4.95 -2.59
C MET A 227 9.15 3.83 -2.90
N SER A 228 9.07 2.81 -2.03
CA SER A 228 8.07 1.74 -2.15
C SER A 228 6.70 2.19 -1.64
N SER A 229 6.66 2.95 -0.53
CA SER A 229 5.42 3.50 0.03
C SER A 229 5.72 4.72 0.90
N PRO A 230 5.22 5.91 0.54
CA PRO A 230 5.36 7.10 1.38
C PRO A 230 4.81 6.91 2.81
N VAL A 231 3.78 6.08 2.96
CA VAL A 231 3.19 5.73 4.27
C VAL A 231 4.18 4.93 5.13
N ALA A 232 4.93 4.00 4.55
CA ALA A 232 5.99 3.29 5.25
C ALA A 232 7.14 4.23 5.64
N GLY A 233 7.49 5.18 4.75
CA GLY A 233 8.45 6.24 5.02
C GLY A 233 8.03 7.14 6.18
N LEU A 234 6.75 7.52 6.25
CA LEU A 234 6.18 8.27 7.38
C LEU A 234 6.41 7.51 8.69
N PHE A 235 6.13 6.21 8.74
CA PHE A 235 6.27 5.42 9.96
C PHE A 235 7.73 5.29 10.41
N VAL A 236 8.66 5.18 9.47
CA VAL A 236 10.09 5.29 9.77
C VAL A 236 10.44 6.68 10.34
N GLY A 237 9.84 7.75 9.80
CA GLY A 237 9.95 9.11 10.30
C GLY A 237 9.48 9.28 11.76
N LEU A 238 8.40 8.62 12.17
CA LEU A 238 7.94 8.63 13.57
C LEU A 238 9.00 8.02 14.51
N VAL A 239 9.66 6.94 14.08
CA VAL A 239 10.80 6.37 14.84
C VAL A 239 11.98 7.32 14.84
N ALA A 240 12.24 8.04 13.74
CA ALA A 240 13.29 9.05 13.67
C ALA A 240 13.06 10.18 14.69
N VAL A 241 11.84 10.69 14.81
CA VAL A 241 11.47 11.69 15.84
C VAL A 241 11.73 11.15 17.24
N ALA A 242 11.34 9.91 17.52
CA ALA A 242 11.59 9.31 18.83
C ALA A 242 13.08 9.16 19.15
N LEU A 243 13.90 8.81 18.16
CA LEU A 243 15.36 8.76 18.31
C LEU A 243 15.98 10.14 18.49
N PHE A 244 15.48 11.16 17.78
CA PHE A 244 15.92 12.53 17.89
C PHE A 244 15.70 13.09 19.30
N LEU A 245 14.49 12.88 19.86
CA LEU A 245 14.14 13.26 21.22
C LEU A 245 14.99 12.55 22.28
N GLN A 246 15.47 11.34 21.97
CA GLN A 246 16.41 10.58 22.81
C GLN A 246 17.88 10.95 22.57
N LYS A 247 18.18 11.99 21.78
CA LYS A 247 19.54 12.43 21.41
C LYS A 247 20.37 11.37 20.65
N ARG A 248 19.72 10.38 20.01
CA ARG A 248 20.36 9.35 19.18
C ARG A 248 20.51 9.82 17.73
N ARG A 249 21.23 10.93 17.54
CA ARG A 249 21.29 11.73 16.32
C ARG A 249 21.59 10.96 15.02
N PRO A 250 22.65 10.11 14.90
CA PRO A 250 22.95 9.46 13.63
C PRO A 250 21.80 8.58 13.11
N GLY A 251 21.17 7.79 14.01
CA GLY A 251 19.99 6.99 13.63
C GLY A 251 18.77 7.86 13.30
N ALA A 252 18.54 8.95 14.03
CA ALA A 252 17.45 9.89 13.75
C ALA A 252 17.60 10.54 12.36
N TRP A 253 18.81 11.01 12.02
CA TRP A 253 19.07 11.60 10.71
C TRP A 253 18.90 10.60 9.57
N ALA A 254 19.41 9.37 9.72
CA ALA A 254 19.27 8.33 8.71
C ALA A 254 17.81 7.97 8.42
N LEU A 255 16.99 7.83 9.49
CA LEU A 255 15.58 7.46 9.36
C LEU A 255 14.66 8.67 9.05
N GLY A 256 15.11 9.90 9.19
CA GLY A 256 14.33 11.11 8.95
C GLY A 256 14.67 11.79 7.62
N LEU A 257 15.96 12.11 7.37
CA LEU A 257 16.35 12.87 6.18
C LEU A 257 16.21 12.07 4.88
N ALA A 258 16.52 10.77 4.89
CA ALA A 258 16.40 9.96 3.68
C ALA A 258 14.94 9.86 3.17
N PRO A 259 13.93 9.54 4.01
CA PRO A 259 12.53 9.65 3.63
C PRO A 259 12.12 11.06 3.17
N ALA A 260 12.52 12.10 3.90
CA ALA A 260 12.18 13.48 3.56
C ALA A 260 12.73 13.89 2.18
N ALA A 261 13.98 13.52 1.88
CA ALA A 261 14.58 13.77 0.57
C ALA A 261 13.84 13.05 -0.56
N VAL A 262 13.45 11.77 -0.35
CA VAL A 262 12.66 11.03 -1.35
C VAL A 262 11.32 11.70 -1.60
N VAL A 263 10.60 12.13 -0.55
CA VAL A 263 9.32 12.82 -0.70
C VAL A 263 9.50 14.15 -1.45
N ALA A 264 10.51 14.94 -1.11
CA ALA A 264 10.78 16.22 -1.77
C ALA A 264 11.11 16.04 -3.26
N VAL A 265 11.99 15.10 -3.60
CA VAL A 265 12.34 14.79 -5.00
C VAL A 265 11.14 14.25 -5.77
N SER A 266 10.35 13.36 -5.16
CA SER A 266 9.14 12.82 -5.79
C SER A 266 8.12 13.92 -6.07
N ALA A 267 7.87 14.81 -5.11
CA ALA A 267 6.93 15.92 -5.27
C ALA A 267 7.36 16.92 -6.38
N LEU A 268 8.68 17.13 -6.53
CA LEU A 268 9.23 17.99 -7.57
C LEU A 268 9.16 17.38 -8.98
N LEU A 269 9.44 16.08 -9.08
CA LEU A 269 9.49 15.39 -10.36
C LEU A 269 8.12 14.90 -10.83
N PHE A 270 7.28 14.44 -9.91
CA PHE A 270 5.99 13.81 -10.20
C PHE A 270 4.91 14.42 -9.30
N PRO A 271 4.51 15.67 -9.56
CA PRO A 271 3.53 16.35 -8.72
C PRO A 271 2.24 15.54 -8.65
N PHE A 272 1.76 15.37 -7.44
CA PHE A 272 0.51 14.69 -7.15
C PHE A 272 -0.40 15.60 -6.31
N SER A 273 -1.58 15.87 -6.81
CA SER A 273 -2.62 16.59 -6.09
C SER A 273 -3.71 15.60 -5.67
N GLY A 274 -4.03 15.61 -4.40
CA GLY A 274 -5.10 14.77 -3.88
C GLY A 274 -5.04 14.73 -2.36
N THR A 275 -6.19 14.77 -1.71
CA THR A 275 -6.30 14.65 -0.26
C THR A 275 -7.42 13.67 0.08
N GLN A 276 -7.29 13.04 1.23
CA GLN A 276 -8.33 12.18 1.77
C GLN A 276 -8.63 12.64 3.19
N PRO A 277 -9.82 13.22 3.45
CA PRO A 277 -10.27 13.52 4.80
C PRO A 277 -10.41 12.22 5.59
N MET A 278 -10.14 12.30 6.89
CA MET A 278 -10.24 11.16 7.80
C MET A 278 -11.37 11.42 8.79
N GLY A 279 -12.43 10.65 8.72
CA GLY A 279 -13.54 10.73 9.68
C GLY A 279 -13.13 10.21 11.07
N PHE A 280 -13.82 10.67 12.13
CA PHE A 280 -13.55 10.26 13.51
C PHE A 280 -13.65 8.74 13.71
N GLY A 281 -14.58 8.06 13.04
CA GLY A 281 -14.70 6.59 13.09
C GLY A 281 -13.41 5.87 12.67
N SER A 282 -12.72 6.39 11.63
CA SER A 282 -11.43 5.84 11.18
C SER A 282 -10.26 6.25 12.08
N ALA A 283 -10.34 7.41 12.77
CA ALA A 283 -9.29 7.92 13.65
C ALA A 283 -9.31 7.31 15.05
N SER A 284 -10.48 6.95 15.56
CA SER A 284 -10.70 6.56 16.96
C SER A 284 -9.90 5.35 17.40
N LEU A 285 -9.93 4.25 16.64
CA LEU A 285 -9.23 3.02 17.01
C LEU A 285 -7.69 3.15 16.91
N PRO A 286 -7.07 3.67 15.83
CA PRO A 286 -5.63 3.88 15.81
C PRO A 286 -5.15 4.85 16.90
N LEU A 287 -5.93 5.89 17.24
CA LEU A 287 -5.62 6.79 18.35
C LEU A 287 -5.68 6.03 19.70
N LEU A 288 -6.73 5.25 19.94
CA LEU A 288 -6.86 4.42 21.13
C LEU A 288 -5.66 3.48 21.27
N TYR A 289 -5.28 2.74 20.22
CA TYR A 289 -4.16 1.79 20.28
C TYR A 289 -2.80 2.49 20.40
N ALA A 290 -2.65 3.69 19.88
CA ALA A 290 -1.46 4.52 20.11
C ALA A 290 -1.32 4.88 21.60
N ILE A 291 -2.41 5.34 22.24
CA ILE A 291 -2.45 5.69 23.67
C ILE A 291 -2.23 4.43 24.53
N LEU A 292 -2.91 3.33 24.23
CA LEU A 292 -2.73 2.07 24.95
C LEU A 292 -1.29 1.57 24.88
N ALA A 293 -0.66 1.62 23.69
CA ALA A 293 0.75 1.28 23.54
C ALA A 293 1.66 2.22 24.35
N ALA A 294 1.40 3.54 24.37
CA ALA A 294 2.21 4.48 25.13
C ALA A 294 2.10 4.28 26.65
N VAL A 295 0.93 3.90 27.16
CA VAL A 295 0.64 3.77 28.60
C VAL A 295 0.98 2.40 29.15
N LEU A 296 0.62 1.32 28.42
CA LEU A 296 0.68 -0.06 28.91
C LEU A 296 2.05 -0.71 28.77
N VAL A 297 2.94 -0.20 27.87
CA VAL A 297 4.30 -0.77 27.76
C VAL A 297 5.18 -0.41 28.97
N PRO A 298 6.24 -1.21 29.23
CA PRO A 298 7.22 -0.90 30.28
C PRO A 298 7.83 0.50 30.09
N ARG A 299 8.10 1.18 31.21
CA ARG A 299 8.68 2.55 31.19
C ARG A 299 10.06 2.60 30.52
N GLU A 300 10.78 1.51 30.54
CA GLU A 300 12.12 1.32 29.95
C GLU A 300 12.08 1.34 28.42
N TRP A 301 10.94 1.04 27.81
CA TRP A 301 10.75 1.05 26.36
C TRP A 301 10.54 2.47 25.80
N LYS A 302 11.49 3.36 26.13
CA LYS A 302 11.40 4.80 25.80
C LYS A 302 11.10 5.05 24.32
N THR A 303 11.78 4.36 23.39
CA THR A 303 11.56 4.54 21.95
C THR A 303 10.13 4.18 21.55
N VAL A 304 9.60 3.03 22.00
CA VAL A 304 8.22 2.61 21.70
C VAL A 304 7.22 3.63 22.25
N ARG A 305 7.38 4.04 23.51
CA ARG A 305 6.47 5.01 24.16
C ARG A 305 6.45 6.36 23.46
N ILE A 306 7.62 6.91 23.11
CA ILE A 306 7.70 8.19 22.40
C ILE A 306 7.12 8.06 21.00
N THR A 307 7.46 6.98 20.26
CA THR A 307 6.87 6.72 18.94
C THR A 307 5.35 6.61 19.02
N SER A 308 4.79 5.94 20.02
CA SER A 308 3.35 5.81 20.22
C SER A 308 2.67 7.17 20.49
N TRP A 309 3.28 8.04 21.29
CA TRP A 309 2.76 9.39 21.51
C TRP A 309 2.86 10.27 20.26
N VAL A 310 3.98 10.22 19.55
CA VAL A 310 4.15 10.94 18.26
C VAL A 310 3.14 10.44 17.24
N TYR A 311 2.88 9.12 17.20
CA TYR A 311 1.87 8.53 16.33
C TYR A 311 0.44 8.98 16.73
N ALA A 312 0.11 9.00 18.04
CA ALA A 312 -1.18 9.51 18.51
C ALA A 312 -1.41 10.97 18.05
N LEU A 313 -0.38 11.82 18.22
CA LEU A 313 -0.41 13.20 17.75
C LEU A 313 -0.57 13.30 16.23
N SER A 314 0.12 12.42 15.47
CA SER A 314 0.01 12.37 14.01
C SER A 314 -1.38 11.92 13.55
N VAL A 315 -2.03 10.98 14.25
CA VAL A 315 -3.42 10.57 13.97
C VAL A 315 -4.37 11.74 14.18
N VAL A 316 -4.22 12.49 15.28
CA VAL A 316 -5.01 13.71 15.54
C VAL A 316 -4.76 14.74 14.44
N GLY A 317 -3.51 14.96 14.05
CA GLY A 317 -3.14 15.90 12.98
C GLY A 317 -3.79 15.56 11.64
N VAL A 318 -3.78 14.28 11.23
CA VAL A 318 -4.40 13.81 9.98
C VAL A 318 -5.94 13.84 10.07
N TRP A 319 -6.53 13.65 11.25
CA TRP A 319 -7.97 13.78 11.46
C TRP A 319 -8.43 15.22 11.32
N VAL A 320 -7.69 16.18 11.89
CA VAL A 320 -8.07 17.61 11.86
C VAL A 320 -7.74 18.26 10.53
N VAL A 321 -6.63 17.84 9.87
CA VAL A 321 -6.15 18.42 8.61
C VAL A 321 -6.20 17.37 7.50
N SER A 322 -7.01 17.61 6.48
CA SER A 322 -7.06 16.75 5.29
C SER A 322 -5.68 16.69 4.62
N SER A 323 -5.21 15.48 4.36
CA SER A 323 -3.87 15.24 3.81
C SER A 323 -3.87 14.09 2.80
N GLN A 324 -2.79 13.95 2.05
CA GLN A 324 -2.58 12.79 1.16
C GLN A 324 -2.49 11.46 1.92
N ILE A 325 -2.21 11.50 3.22
CA ILE A 325 -2.08 10.30 4.06
C ILE A 325 -3.46 9.72 4.39
N GLY A 326 -4.41 10.56 4.82
CA GLY A 326 -5.77 10.16 5.17
C GLY A 326 -5.81 8.92 6.09
N SER A 327 -6.75 8.03 5.83
CA SER A 327 -6.93 6.79 6.60
C SER A 327 -5.73 5.81 6.51
N ASN A 328 -4.78 6.01 5.62
CA ASN A 328 -3.57 5.17 5.53
C ASN A 328 -2.71 5.20 6.81
N ILE A 329 -2.85 6.25 7.64
CA ILE A 329 -2.16 6.34 8.93
C ILE A 329 -2.55 5.18 9.87
N THR A 330 -3.73 4.59 9.73
CA THR A 330 -4.21 3.45 10.54
C THR A 330 -3.33 2.21 10.41
N ARG A 331 -2.63 2.06 9.29
CA ARG A 331 -1.82 0.87 8.95
C ARG A 331 -0.72 0.58 9.99
N LEU A 332 -0.18 1.60 10.68
CA LEU A 332 0.81 1.37 11.74
C LEU A 332 0.23 0.62 12.93
N ALA A 333 -0.94 1.06 13.42
CA ALA A 333 -1.62 0.37 14.52
C ALA A 333 -2.05 -1.05 14.10
N MET A 334 -2.59 -1.21 12.89
CA MET A 334 -3.02 -2.51 12.35
C MET A 334 -1.87 -3.54 12.29
N LEU A 335 -0.65 -3.12 11.95
CA LEU A 335 0.50 -4.02 11.89
C LEU A 335 1.14 -4.27 13.25
N PHE A 336 1.28 -3.26 14.09
CA PHE A 336 2.22 -3.32 15.22
C PHE A 336 1.58 -3.17 16.60
N ALA A 337 0.33 -2.71 16.75
CA ALA A 337 -0.28 -2.59 18.07
C ALA A 337 -0.40 -3.94 18.78
N GLY A 338 -0.84 -4.98 18.08
CA GLY A 338 -0.87 -6.35 18.60
C GLY A 338 0.52 -6.86 19.02
N VAL A 339 1.55 -6.61 18.22
CA VAL A 339 2.94 -6.98 18.53
C VAL A 339 3.40 -6.32 19.83
N VAL A 340 3.16 -5.02 19.98
CA VAL A 340 3.56 -4.24 21.17
C VAL A 340 2.82 -4.71 22.41
N LEU A 341 1.51 -4.94 22.33
CA LEU A 341 0.68 -5.38 23.45
C LEU A 341 1.04 -6.82 23.88
N VAL A 342 1.22 -7.75 22.94
CA VAL A 342 1.67 -9.13 23.25
C VAL A 342 3.07 -9.12 23.87
N ALA A 343 3.97 -8.29 23.36
CA ALA A 343 5.31 -8.15 23.93
C ALA A 343 5.29 -7.56 25.36
N ALA A 344 4.32 -6.67 25.65
CA ALA A 344 4.17 -6.02 26.98
C ALA A 344 3.48 -6.92 28.02
N LEU A 345 2.64 -7.86 27.60
CA LEU A 345 1.84 -8.72 28.50
C LEU A 345 2.66 -9.43 29.59
N PRO A 346 3.85 -10.03 29.31
CA PRO A 346 4.66 -10.71 30.34
C PRO A 346 5.26 -9.79 31.42
N PHE A 347 5.13 -8.46 31.25
CA PHE A 347 5.60 -7.45 32.22
C PHE A 347 4.46 -6.96 33.13
N ALA A 348 3.23 -7.37 32.89
CA ALA A 348 2.11 -7.10 33.78
C ALA A 348 1.95 -8.24 34.80
N VAL A 349 1.67 -7.90 36.05
CA VAL A 349 1.36 -8.89 37.07
C VAL A 349 0.05 -9.60 36.67
N PRO A 350 0.02 -10.93 36.60
CA PRO A 350 -1.19 -11.67 36.25
C PRO A 350 -2.39 -11.25 37.09
N ARG A 351 -3.56 -11.12 36.46
CA ARG A 351 -4.83 -10.69 37.09
C ARG A 351 -4.82 -9.27 37.69
N SER A 352 -3.80 -8.46 37.44
CA SER A 352 -3.80 -7.04 37.78
C SER A 352 -4.66 -6.23 36.80
N ARG A 353 -5.06 -5.00 37.17
CA ARG A 353 -5.79 -4.06 36.29
C ARG A 353 -5.05 -3.87 34.96
N LYS A 354 -3.73 -3.75 35.01
CA LYS A 354 -2.88 -3.60 33.80
C LYS A 354 -2.94 -4.86 32.92
N TRP A 355 -2.91 -6.04 33.52
CA TRP A 355 -3.00 -7.30 32.79
C TRP A 355 -4.34 -7.43 32.06
N TYR A 356 -5.46 -7.17 32.77
CA TYR A 356 -6.80 -7.16 32.14
C TYR A 356 -6.92 -6.11 31.03
N ALA A 357 -6.36 -4.90 31.23
CA ALA A 357 -6.36 -3.86 30.21
C ALA A 357 -5.64 -4.32 28.93
N ILE A 358 -4.46 -4.97 29.04
CA ILE A 358 -3.74 -5.50 27.87
C ILE A 358 -4.55 -6.63 27.20
N VAL A 359 -5.11 -7.58 27.97
CA VAL A 359 -5.87 -8.70 27.41
C VAL A 359 -7.13 -8.19 26.68
N LEU A 360 -7.89 -7.29 27.30
CA LEU A 360 -9.08 -6.69 26.67
C LEU A 360 -8.71 -5.91 25.40
N SER A 361 -7.60 -5.16 25.44
CA SER A 361 -7.08 -4.47 24.26
C SER A 361 -6.70 -5.44 23.14
N LEU A 362 -6.12 -6.60 23.47
CA LEU A 362 -5.77 -7.63 22.49
C LEU A 362 -7.02 -8.27 21.87
N VAL A 363 -8.05 -8.54 22.67
CA VAL A 363 -9.33 -9.05 22.16
C VAL A 363 -9.96 -8.04 21.20
N GLY A 364 -10.04 -6.76 21.60
CA GLY A 364 -10.55 -5.70 20.73
C GLY A 364 -9.71 -5.51 19.45
N PHE A 365 -8.39 -5.64 19.55
CA PHE A 365 -7.49 -5.57 18.40
C PHE A 365 -7.74 -6.69 17.39
N VAL A 366 -7.82 -7.94 17.86
CA VAL A 366 -8.08 -9.10 16.98
C VAL A 366 -9.46 -8.99 16.34
N SER A 367 -10.48 -8.55 17.10
CA SER A 367 -11.82 -8.31 16.57
C SER A 367 -11.82 -7.22 15.49
N TRP A 368 -11.19 -6.07 15.77
CA TRP A 368 -11.10 -4.97 14.80
C TRP A 368 -10.44 -5.40 13.49
N ILE A 369 -9.25 -5.99 13.56
CA ILE A 369 -8.50 -6.38 12.37
C ILE A 369 -9.13 -7.60 11.69
N GLY A 370 -9.69 -8.54 12.47
CA GLY A 370 -10.37 -9.71 11.94
C GLY A 370 -11.61 -9.32 11.12
N VAL A 371 -12.48 -8.47 11.67
CA VAL A 371 -13.66 -7.95 10.97
C VAL A 371 -13.24 -7.23 9.69
N LYS A 372 -12.26 -6.30 9.78
CA LYS A 372 -11.76 -5.58 8.61
C LYS A 372 -11.19 -6.50 7.54
N SER A 373 -10.46 -7.55 7.93
CA SER A 373 -9.87 -8.49 6.96
C SER A 373 -10.91 -9.38 6.30
N VAL A 374 -11.95 -9.81 7.04
CA VAL A 374 -13.08 -10.54 6.47
C VAL A 374 -13.85 -9.66 5.49
N ASP A 375 -14.11 -8.41 5.86
CA ASP A 375 -14.73 -7.41 5.02
C ASP A 375 -13.94 -7.20 3.71
N ASP A 376 -12.62 -6.98 3.81
CA ASP A 376 -11.73 -6.83 2.65
C ASP A 376 -11.71 -8.09 1.74
N VAL A 377 -11.96 -9.30 2.25
CA VAL A 377 -12.02 -10.52 1.45
C VAL A 377 -13.39 -10.71 0.81
N VAL A 378 -14.47 -10.51 1.58
CA VAL A 378 -15.85 -10.82 1.13
C VAL A 378 -16.36 -9.75 0.17
N HIS A 379 -16.25 -8.47 0.54
CA HIS A 379 -16.83 -7.37 -0.25
C HIS A 379 -15.96 -6.93 -1.43
N THR A 380 -14.69 -7.29 -1.48
CA THR A 380 -13.81 -6.97 -2.62
C THR A 380 -13.53 -8.15 -3.53
N ALA A 381 -14.26 -9.26 -3.39
CA ALA A 381 -14.19 -10.36 -4.35
C ALA A 381 -14.79 -9.90 -5.70
N PRO A 382 -14.10 -10.15 -6.83
CA PRO A 382 -14.63 -9.77 -8.12
C PRO A 382 -15.89 -10.56 -8.46
N ALA A 383 -16.90 -9.87 -9.03
CA ALA A 383 -18.16 -10.49 -9.45
C ALA A 383 -18.02 -11.25 -10.78
N ALA A 384 -16.98 -10.95 -11.58
CA ALA A 384 -16.77 -11.51 -12.93
C ALA A 384 -15.38 -12.16 -13.04
N SER A 385 -15.25 -13.13 -13.93
CA SER A 385 -13.97 -13.69 -14.36
C SER A 385 -13.31 -12.77 -15.37
N TRP A 386 -12.18 -12.18 -15.00
CA TRP A 386 -11.51 -11.13 -15.77
C TRP A 386 -10.91 -11.60 -17.09
N SER A 387 -10.67 -12.90 -17.24
CA SER A 387 -10.10 -13.46 -18.48
C SER A 387 -11.16 -13.83 -19.51
N HIS A 388 -12.35 -14.21 -19.08
CA HIS A 388 -13.41 -14.72 -19.96
C HIS A 388 -14.61 -13.77 -20.07
N GLU A 389 -15.00 -13.13 -18.97
CA GLU A 389 -16.23 -12.35 -18.88
C GLU A 389 -16.03 -10.88 -19.23
N LEU A 390 -14.78 -10.38 -19.24
CA LEU A 390 -14.43 -9.03 -19.67
C LEU A 390 -14.29 -8.92 -21.21
N ALA A 391 -13.85 -9.96 -21.89
CA ALA A 391 -13.57 -9.93 -23.32
C ALA A 391 -14.76 -9.46 -24.20
N PRO A 392 -16.01 -9.83 -23.93
CA PRO A 392 -17.16 -9.31 -24.69
C PRO A 392 -17.32 -7.79 -24.55
N LEU A 393 -17.13 -7.23 -23.36
CA LEU A 393 -17.21 -5.79 -23.12
C LEU A 393 -16.08 -5.05 -23.86
N VAL A 394 -14.85 -5.53 -23.77
CA VAL A 394 -13.69 -4.94 -24.48
C VAL A 394 -13.93 -4.93 -25.98
N HIS A 395 -14.42 -6.04 -26.55
CA HIS A 395 -14.75 -6.12 -27.97
C HIS A 395 -15.83 -5.09 -28.37
N GLN A 396 -16.87 -4.89 -27.55
CA GLN A 396 -17.91 -3.90 -27.85
C GLN A 396 -17.38 -2.47 -27.75
N LEU A 397 -16.54 -2.15 -26.75
CA LEU A 397 -15.90 -0.84 -26.60
C LEU A 397 -15.00 -0.51 -27.80
N GLN A 398 -14.20 -1.49 -28.25
CA GLN A 398 -13.34 -1.33 -29.43
C GLN A 398 -14.17 -1.14 -30.71
N LYS A 399 -15.23 -1.95 -30.91
CA LYS A 399 -16.16 -1.82 -32.04
C LYS A 399 -16.86 -0.45 -32.05
N ALA A 400 -17.14 0.12 -30.89
CA ALA A 400 -17.78 1.41 -30.72
C ALA A 400 -16.82 2.60 -30.89
N GLY A 401 -15.51 2.38 -31.05
CA GLY A 401 -14.52 3.44 -31.19
C GLY A 401 -14.25 4.18 -29.88
N ALA A 402 -14.31 3.47 -28.75
CA ALA A 402 -14.12 4.07 -27.42
C ALA A 402 -12.72 4.66 -27.20
N GLU A 403 -11.74 4.34 -28.06
CA GLU A 403 -10.39 4.91 -28.05
C GLU A 403 -10.33 6.40 -28.40
N LYS A 404 -11.40 6.97 -28.98
CA LYS A 404 -11.45 8.41 -29.35
C LYS A 404 -11.89 9.34 -28.23
N GLY A 405 -12.35 8.78 -27.13
CA GLY A 405 -12.79 9.53 -25.94
C GLY A 405 -12.42 8.81 -24.66
N ARG A 406 -13.19 9.04 -23.60
CA ARG A 406 -13.03 8.31 -22.34
C ARG A 406 -14.22 7.42 -22.05
N VAL A 407 -13.95 6.41 -21.26
CA VAL A 407 -14.93 5.50 -20.70
C VAL A 407 -15.04 5.73 -19.20
N GLU A 408 -16.24 6.00 -18.71
CA GLU A 408 -16.54 5.91 -17.29
C GLU A 408 -16.98 4.49 -16.96
N VAL A 409 -16.49 3.98 -15.84
CA VAL A 409 -16.94 2.71 -15.30
C VAL A 409 -17.43 2.93 -13.89
N VAL A 410 -18.73 2.73 -13.64
CA VAL A 410 -19.27 2.82 -12.28
C VAL A 410 -18.49 1.87 -11.38
N PRO A 411 -17.80 2.39 -10.34
CA PRO A 411 -16.84 1.59 -9.58
C PRO A 411 -17.51 0.42 -8.86
N ALA A 412 -17.03 -0.79 -9.11
CA ALA A 412 -17.38 -1.96 -8.33
C ALA A 412 -16.55 -2.00 -7.04
N SER A 413 -17.05 -2.67 -6.01
CA SER A 413 -16.37 -2.81 -4.71
C SER A 413 -14.97 -3.45 -4.81
N SER A 414 -14.73 -4.25 -5.85
CA SER A 414 -13.42 -4.86 -6.13
C SER A 414 -12.44 -3.95 -6.88
N HIS A 415 -12.92 -2.90 -7.54
CA HIS A 415 -12.17 -2.03 -8.48
C HIS A 415 -11.44 -2.78 -9.59
N ARG A 416 -11.77 -4.06 -9.83
CA ARG A 416 -11.10 -4.88 -10.85
C ARG A 416 -11.40 -4.41 -12.27
N GLU A 417 -12.58 -3.85 -12.51
CA GLU A 417 -12.97 -3.20 -13.76
C GLU A 417 -11.94 -2.16 -14.19
N ALA A 418 -11.48 -1.32 -13.27
CA ALA A 418 -10.50 -0.29 -13.57
C ALA A 418 -9.17 -0.89 -14.06
N SER A 419 -8.60 -1.87 -13.34
CA SER A 419 -7.33 -2.49 -13.74
C SER A 419 -7.44 -3.30 -15.02
N ALA A 420 -8.59 -3.96 -15.24
CA ALA A 420 -8.76 -4.84 -16.39
C ALA A 420 -9.06 -4.08 -17.68
N LEU A 421 -9.71 -2.91 -17.61
CA LEU A 421 -10.06 -2.10 -18.78
C LEU A 421 -8.98 -1.08 -19.17
N ALA A 422 -8.17 -0.60 -18.23
CA ALA A 422 -7.13 0.40 -18.51
C ALA A 422 -6.19 0.06 -19.68
N PRO A 423 -5.85 -1.22 -19.96
CA PRO A 423 -5.04 -1.58 -21.13
C PRO A 423 -5.72 -1.34 -22.49
N TYR A 424 -7.03 -1.20 -22.52
CA TYR A 424 -7.83 -1.20 -23.75
C TYR A 424 -8.56 0.10 -24.04
N VAL A 425 -8.83 0.91 -23.01
CA VAL A 425 -9.60 2.17 -23.13
C VAL A 425 -9.06 3.23 -22.18
N ASN A 426 -9.33 4.51 -22.50
CA ASN A 426 -9.00 5.62 -21.64
C ASN A 426 -10.08 5.78 -20.56
N LEU A 427 -9.73 5.51 -19.30
CA LEU A 427 -10.66 5.63 -18.18
C LEU A 427 -10.76 7.10 -17.71
N ALA A 428 -11.98 7.57 -17.51
CA ALA A 428 -12.23 8.85 -16.84
C ALA A 428 -11.82 8.80 -15.37
N ARG A 429 -12.07 7.67 -14.72
CA ARG A 429 -11.57 7.35 -13.36
C ARG A 429 -10.73 6.07 -13.37
N GLY A 430 -10.07 5.78 -12.28
CA GLY A 430 -9.33 4.55 -12.02
C GLY A 430 -9.51 4.14 -10.57
N TRP A 431 -8.45 3.61 -9.92
CA TRP A 431 -8.48 3.36 -8.49
C TRP A 431 -7.36 4.11 -7.75
N ASN A 432 -7.69 5.31 -7.29
CA ASN A 432 -6.88 6.10 -6.36
C ASN A 432 -7.79 7.11 -5.64
N ARG A 433 -8.18 6.80 -4.41
CA ARG A 433 -9.19 7.58 -3.68
C ARG A 433 -8.81 9.04 -3.50
N GLN A 434 -7.52 9.35 -3.26
CA GLN A 434 -7.07 10.74 -3.08
C GLN A 434 -7.20 11.56 -4.37
N ALA A 435 -6.83 10.97 -5.51
CA ALA A 435 -6.99 11.60 -6.82
C ALA A 435 -8.48 11.76 -7.18
N ASP A 436 -9.28 10.73 -6.91
CA ASP A 436 -10.70 10.73 -7.22
C ASP A 436 -11.46 11.80 -6.42
N MET A 437 -11.26 11.85 -5.12
CA MET A 437 -11.88 12.88 -4.27
C MET A 437 -11.51 14.31 -4.67
N LYS A 438 -10.29 14.52 -5.18
CA LYS A 438 -9.84 15.85 -5.64
C LYS A 438 -10.38 16.21 -7.02
N ARG A 439 -10.37 15.27 -7.96
CA ARG A 439 -10.76 15.50 -9.37
C ARG A 439 -12.26 15.38 -9.59
N ASN A 440 -12.93 14.53 -8.81
CA ASN A 440 -14.32 14.12 -8.99
C ASN A 440 -15.14 14.25 -7.69
N PRO A 441 -15.15 15.43 -7.04
CA PRO A 441 -15.78 15.62 -5.72
C PRO A 441 -17.27 15.27 -5.70
N LEU A 442 -17.98 15.44 -6.82
CA LEU A 442 -19.42 15.15 -6.91
C LEU A 442 -19.82 13.74 -6.47
N PHE A 443 -18.91 12.75 -6.54
CA PHE A 443 -19.18 11.38 -6.08
C PHE A 443 -18.99 11.22 -4.56
N TYR A 444 -18.53 12.28 -3.85
CA TYR A 444 -18.15 12.21 -2.44
C TYR A 444 -18.81 13.27 -1.55
N ASP A 445 -19.42 14.30 -2.14
CA ASP A 445 -19.97 15.47 -1.44
C ASP A 445 -21.50 15.55 -1.45
N ASP A 446 -22.16 14.43 -1.78
CA ASP A 446 -23.62 14.29 -1.86
C ASP A 446 -24.32 15.19 -2.90
N THR A 447 -23.58 15.79 -3.84
CA THR A 447 -24.13 16.69 -4.86
C THR A 447 -24.51 15.99 -6.16
N LEU A 448 -24.19 14.68 -6.32
CA LEU A 448 -24.44 13.92 -7.53
C LEU A 448 -25.93 13.91 -7.90
N ASN A 449 -26.24 14.43 -9.09
CA ASN A 449 -27.56 14.42 -9.71
C ASN A 449 -27.44 14.35 -11.23
N SER A 450 -28.57 14.21 -11.95
CA SER A 450 -28.59 14.07 -13.42
C SER A 450 -27.86 15.20 -14.14
N ALA A 451 -28.05 16.44 -13.72
CA ALA A 451 -27.50 17.60 -14.43
C ALA A 451 -25.99 17.72 -14.24
N ASN A 452 -25.47 17.60 -12.98
CA ASN A 452 -24.04 17.73 -12.72
C ASN A 452 -23.24 16.49 -13.16
N TYR A 453 -23.88 15.31 -13.23
CA TYR A 453 -23.29 14.12 -13.82
C TYR A 453 -23.11 14.29 -15.32
N HIS A 454 -24.12 14.80 -16.04
CA HIS A 454 -24.00 15.13 -17.47
C HIS A 454 -22.90 16.17 -17.71
N GLU A 455 -22.86 17.26 -16.92
CA GLU A 455 -21.78 18.26 -16.99
C GLU A 455 -20.40 17.63 -16.79
N TRP A 456 -20.28 16.68 -15.82
CA TRP A 456 -19.04 15.97 -15.55
C TRP A 456 -18.63 15.07 -16.73
N LEU A 457 -19.56 14.31 -17.30
CA LEU A 457 -19.30 13.49 -18.51
C LEU A 457 -18.78 14.33 -19.67
N GLN A 458 -19.39 15.48 -19.90
CA GLN A 458 -18.99 16.44 -20.94
C GLN A 458 -17.58 16.99 -20.67
N ARG A 459 -17.33 17.45 -19.44
CA ARG A 459 -16.06 18.06 -19.02
C ARG A 459 -14.89 17.09 -19.17
N TRP A 460 -15.11 15.81 -18.85
CA TRP A 460 -14.11 14.75 -18.94
C TRP A 460 -14.06 14.07 -20.30
N ALA A 461 -14.80 14.55 -21.29
CA ALA A 461 -14.91 13.95 -22.63
C ALA A 461 -15.25 12.44 -22.56
N VAL A 462 -16.24 12.08 -21.73
CA VAL A 462 -16.71 10.71 -21.59
C VAL A 462 -17.67 10.40 -22.72
N HIS A 463 -17.38 9.36 -23.49
CA HIS A 463 -18.18 8.89 -24.61
C HIS A 463 -19.04 7.67 -24.24
N TYR A 464 -18.57 6.88 -23.30
CA TYR A 464 -19.27 5.66 -22.88
C TYR A 464 -19.28 5.53 -21.37
N VAL A 465 -20.40 5.01 -20.84
CA VAL A 465 -20.56 4.65 -19.42
C VAL A 465 -20.77 3.15 -19.32
N VAL A 466 -19.98 2.47 -18.53
CA VAL A 466 -20.09 1.03 -18.24
C VAL A 466 -20.67 0.85 -16.85
N LEU A 467 -21.73 0.08 -16.75
CA LEU A 467 -22.37 -0.30 -15.49
C LEU A 467 -22.15 -1.79 -15.19
N PRO A 468 -21.29 -2.14 -14.22
CA PRO A 468 -21.15 -3.53 -13.78
C PRO A 468 -22.37 -3.98 -12.99
N LYS A 469 -22.72 -5.26 -13.09
CA LYS A 469 -23.81 -5.87 -12.29
C LYS A 469 -23.39 -6.26 -10.88
N GLY A 470 -22.09 -6.17 -10.54
CA GLY A 470 -21.56 -6.37 -9.20
C GLY A 470 -21.97 -5.28 -8.20
N GLU A 471 -21.59 -5.47 -6.93
CA GLU A 471 -21.79 -4.43 -5.92
C GLU A 471 -20.91 -3.21 -6.20
N PRO A 472 -21.46 -1.98 -6.10
CA PRO A 472 -20.70 -0.76 -6.30
C PRO A 472 -19.80 -0.42 -5.09
N ASP A 473 -18.79 0.41 -5.31
CA ASP A 473 -17.92 0.92 -4.24
C ASP A 473 -18.62 2.05 -3.47
N GLY A 474 -18.95 1.78 -2.22
CA GLY A 474 -19.47 2.76 -1.27
C GLY A 474 -20.69 3.56 -1.76
N ASP A 475 -20.99 4.66 -1.06
CA ASP A 475 -22.20 5.46 -1.31
C ASP A 475 -22.14 6.18 -2.67
N GLY A 476 -20.96 6.63 -3.11
CA GLY A 476 -20.81 7.34 -4.38
C GLY A 476 -21.08 6.44 -5.57
N GLY A 477 -20.50 5.23 -5.60
CA GLY A 477 -20.76 4.25 -6.65
C GLY A 477 -22.21 3.74 -6.64
N GLN A 478 -22.83 3.61 -5.45
CA GLN A 478 -24.22 3.25 -5.33
C GLN A 478 -25.13 4.31 -5.96
N ARG A 479 -24.92 5.59 -5.67
CA ARG A 479 -25.70 6.70 -6.22
C ARG A 479 -25.52 6.82 -7.73
N GLU A 480 -24.30 6.65 -8.23
CA GLU A 480 -24.02 6.65 -9.66
C GLU A 480 -24.74 5.49 -10.36
N ARG A 481 -24.68 4.28 -9.80
CA ARG A 481 -25.42 3.13 -10.31
C ARG A 481 -26.92 3.38 -10.39
N GLU A 482 -27.49 3.97 -9.34
CA GLU A 482 -28.91 4.29 -9.30
C GLU A 482 -29.28 5.34 -10.35
N LEU A 483 -28.45 6.39 -10.49
CA LEU A 483 -28.66 7.43 -11.49
C LEU A 483 -28.64 6.86 -12.91
N VAL A 484 -27.67 6.01 -13.25
CA VAL A 484 -27.57 5.37 -14.58
C VAL A 484 -28.77 4.44 -14.82
N ARG A 485 -29.19 3.66 -13.82
CA ARG A 485 -30.34 2.72 -13.93
C ARG A 485 -31.68 3.40 -14.08
N GLN A 486 -31.87 4.61 -13.54
CA GLN A 486 -33.11 5.38 -13.69
C GLN A 486 -33.36 5.80 -15.13
N GLY A 487 -32.34 5.68 -16.01
CA GLY A 487 -32.40 6.15 -17.39
C GLY A 487 -32.23 7.65 -17.47
N GLN A 488 -31.20 8.08 -18.17
CA GLN A 488 -30.89 9.50 -18.37
C GLN A 488 -31.09 9.87 -19.83
N PRO A 489 -31.61 11.06 -20.16
CA PRO A 489 -31.89 11.45 -21.55
C PRO A 489 -30.61 11.52 -22.41
N TYR A 490 -29.46 11.68 -21.80
CA TYR A 490 -28.14 11.74 -22.43
C TYR A 490 -27.38 10.42 -22.42
N LEU A 491 -27.98 9.31 -21.92
CA LEU A 491 -27.40 7.96 -21.92
C LEU A 491 -28.30 7.00 -22.71
N ARG A 492 -27.74 6.41 -23.75
CA ARG A 492 -28.41 5.40 -24.57
C ARG A 492 -27.75 4.05 -24.35
N GLN A 493 -28.48 3.07 -23.83
CA GLN A 493 -27.94 1.72 -23.72
C GLN A 493 -27.74 1.12 -25.13
N VAL A 494 -26.50 0.73 -25.43
CA VAL A 494 -26.11 0.20 -26.75
C VAL A 494 -25.77 -1.28 -26.70
N TRP A 495 -25.45 -1.82 -25.53
CA TRP A 495 -25.15 -3.24 -25.36
C TRP A 495 -25.30 -3.67 -23.89
N GLY A 496 -25.41 -4.98 -23.65
CA GLY A 496 -25.39 -5.58 -22.33
C GLY A 496 -25.37 -7.11 -22.36
N ASP A 497 -24.80 -7.71 -21.33
CA ASP A 497 -24.76 -9.15 -21.11
C ASP A 497 -25.08 -9.51 -19.63
N ALA A 498 -24.67 -10.70 -19.19
CA ALA A 498 -24.89 -11.15 -17.82
C ALA A 498 -24.20 -10.29 -16.76
N ASN A 499 -23.05 -9.64 -17.08
CA ASN A 499 -22.19 -8.96 -16.14
C ASN A 499 -22.13 -7.44 -16.32
N TRP A 500 -22.43 -6.94 -17.54
CA TRP A 500 -22.16 -5.56 -17.95
C TRP A 500 -23.34 -4.93 -18.69
N GLN A 501 -23.47 -3.61 -18.58
CA GLN A 501 -24.31 -2.78 -19.44
C GLN A 501 -23.45 -1.64 -19.97
N LEU A 502 -23.53 -1.35 -21.27
CA LEU A 502 -22.81 -0.30 -21.95
C LEU A 502 -23.78 0.76 -22.45
N PHE A 503 -23.51 2.00 -22.04
CA PHE A 503 -24.28 3.18 -22.45
C PHE A 503 -23.38 4.13 -23.26
N GLU A 504 -23.92 4.67 -24.32
CA GLU A 504 -23.33 5.73 -25.11
C GLU A 504 -23.83 7.08 -24.60
N VAL A 505 -22.95 8.06 -24.46
CA VAL A 505 -23.30 9.46 -24.21
C VAL A 505 -23.74 10.08 -25.55
N THR A 506 -24.95 10.64 -25.61
CA THR A 506 -25.56 11.05 -26.90
C THR A 506 -24.95 12.32 -27.52
N ASP A 507 -24.30 13.16 -26.72
CA ASP A 507 -23.64 14.39 -27.18
C ASP A 507 -22.31 14.59 -26.43
N PRO A 508 -21.30 13.74 -26.67
CA PRO A 508 -20.05 13.81 -25.95
C PRO A 508 -19.18 14.95 -26.46
N LYS A 509 -18.51 15.70 -25.57
CA LYS A 509 -17.48 16.65 -25.98
C LYS A 509 -16.22 15.91 -26.43
N PRO A 510 -15.51 16.45 -27.44
CA PRO A 510 -14.27 15.84 -27.91
C PRO A 510 -13.15 16.00 -26.88
N LEU A 511 -12.19 15.07 -26.92
CA LEU A 511 -11.01 15.11 -26.05
C LEU A 511 -10.07 16.29 -26.42
N ALA A 512 -10.08 16.73 -27.69
CA ALA A 512 -9.30 17.87 -28.19
C ALA A 512 -10.16 18.80 -29.06
N GLU A 513 -10.08 20.10 -28.83
CA GLU A 513 -10.80 21.16 -29.58
C GLU A 513 -10.17 22.55 -29.37
N PRO A 514 -10.43 23.53 -30.22
CA PRO A 514 -11.01 23.44 -31.56
C PRO A 514 -9.97 23.00 -32.60
N ASN A 515 -10.41 22.79 -33.83
CA ASN A 515 -9.55 22.50 -34.98
C ASN A 515 -8.66 21.26 -34.89
N ALA A 516 -8.96 20.35 -33.95
CA ALA A 516 -8.23 19.09 -33.79
C ALA A 516 -9.20 17.94 -33.66
N VAL A 517 -8.81 16.81 -34.21
CA VAL A 517 -9.52 15.52 -34.06
C VAL A 517 -8.54 14.51 -33.48
N VAL A 518 -9.03 13.71 -32.53
CA VAL A 518 -8.27 12.60 -31.99
C VAL A 518 -8.29 11.45 -33.01
N ASP A 519 -7.11 11.11 -33.51
CA ASP A 519 -6.92 9.92 -34.34
C ASP A 519 -6.82 8.68 -33.45
N ARG A 520 -5.98 8.75 -32.42
CA ARG A 520 -5.72 7.66 -31.49
C ARG A 520 -5.39 8.19 -30.08
N ALA A 521 -5.98 7.59 -29.05
CA ALA A 521 -5.63 7.83 -27.67
C ALA A 521 -5.34 6.51 -26.96
N GLU A 522 -4.07 6.28 -26.65
CA GLU A 522 -3.53 5.09 -25.99
C GLU A 522 -3.03 5.41 -24.57
N GLN A 523 -2.58 4.41 -23.85
CA GLN A 523 -2.06 4.59 -22.46
C GLN A 523 -0.90 5.60 -22.38
N VAL A 524 -0.06 5.68 -23.40
CA VAL A 524 1.18 6.46 -23.39
C VAL A 524 1.28 7.52 -24.46
N GLU A 525 0.40 7.48 -25.43
CA GLU A 525 0.43 8.40 -26.57
C GLU A 525 -0.98 8.86 -26.97
N LEU A 526 -1.08 10.15 -27.26
CA LEU A 526 -2.24 10.76 -27.89
C LEU A 526 -1.83 11.32 -29.26
N THR A 527 -2.47 10.85 -30.33
CA THR A 527 -2.27 11.36 -31.70
C THR A 527 -3.43 12.24 -32.10
N LEU A 528 -3.14 13.45 -32.53
CA LEU A 528 -4.09 14.48 -32.96
C LEU A 528 -3.83 14.90 -34.41
N GLU A 529 -4.90 15.05 -35.19
CA GLU A 529 -4.88 15.73 -36.49
C GLU A 529 -5.40 17.15 -36.31
N VAL A 530 -4.51 18.12 -36.46
CA VAL A 530 -4.82 19.56 -36.38
C VAL A 530 -5.09 20.11 -37.78
N SER A 531 -6.29 20.61 -38.00
CA SER A 531 -6.73 21.10 -39.33
C SER A 531 -6.24 22.51 -39.64
N LYS A 532 -6.01 23.34 -38.63
CA LYS A 532 -5.54 24.75 -38.78
C LYS A 532 -4.59 25.13 -37.66
N PRO A 533 -3.56 25.96 -37.94
CA PRO A 533 -2.69 26.51 -36.89
C PRO A 533 -3.49 27.19 -35.78
N GLY A 534 -3.03 27.09 -34.55
CA GLY A 534 -3.67 27.77 -33.43
C GLY A 534 -3.52 27.03 -32.09
N ARG A 535 -4.32 27.47 -31.14
CA ARG A 535 -4.38 26.86 -29.80
C ARG A 535 -5.42 25.74 -29.81
N VAL A 536 -5.03 24.59 -29.25
CA VAL A 536 -5.89 23.40 -29.10
C VAL A 536 -5.97 23.04 -27.62
N LEU A 537 -7.16 23.08 -27.06
CA LEU A 537 -7.42 22.56 -25.71
C LEU A 537 -7.46 21.03 -25.76
N ILE A 538 -6.68 20.38 -24.93
CA ILE A 538 -6.67 18.93 -24.78
C ILE A 538 -7.09 18.63 -23.35
N ARG A 539 -8.19 17.90 -23.17
CA ARG A 539 -8.75 17.53 -21.85
C ARG A 539 -7.94 16.41 -21.17
N ILE A 540 -6.64 16.64 -21.08
CA ILE A 540 -5.69 15.83 -20.31
C ILE A 540 -5.09 16.74 -19.24
N PRO A 541 -5.11 16.37 -17.95
CA PRO A 541 -4.42 17.11 -16.90
C PRO A 541 -2.96 17.30 -17.25
N TYR A 542 -2.47 18.54 -17.14
CA TYR A 542 -1.10 18.87 -17.52
C TYR A 542 -0.07 18.16 -16.66
N SER A 543 1.00 17.72 -17.31
CA SER A 543 2.20 17.21 -16.66
C SER A 543 3.45 17.85 -17.24
N PRO A 544 4.44 18.25 -16.42
CA PRO A 544 5.73 18.73 -16.91
C PRO A 544 6.50 17.74 -17.79
N TRP A 545 6.09 16.47 -17.81
CA TRP A 545 6.67 15.43 -18.65
C TRP A 545 6.01 15.33 -20.04
N LEU A 546 4.82 15.91 -20.23
CA LEU A 546 4.14 15.91 -21.53
C LEU A 546 4.99 16.61 -22.58
N SER A 547 5.21 15.91 -23.68
CA SER A 547 6.07 16.31 -24.79
C SER A 547 5.34 16.10 -26.11
N ILE A 548 5.62 16.94 -27.07
CA ILE A 548 5.40 16.63 -28.47
C ILE A 548 6.55 15.71 -28.90
N VAL A 549 6.21 14.57 -29.51
CA VAL A 549 7.18 13.54 -29.89
C VAL A 549 7.15 13.27 -31.39
N ASP A 550 8.24 12.75 -31.93
CA ASP A 550 8.31 12.23 -33.29
C ASP A 550 7.69 10.83 -33.40
N GLU A 551 7.71 10.24 -34.58
CA GLU A 551 7.21 8.88 -34.85
C GLU A 551 7.92 7.77 -34.08
N HIS A 552 9.09 8.04 -33.53
CA HIS A 552 9.89 7.13 -32.73
C HIS A 552 9.74 7.37 -31.21
N GLY A 553 8.81 8.24 -30.80
CA GLY A 553 8.59 8.61 -29.39
C GLY A 553 9.68 9.50 -28.78
N LYS A 554 10.58 10.08 -29.62
CA LYS A 554 11.60 11.00 -29.15
C LYS A 554 11.03 12.41 -29.03
N ARG A 555 11.30 13.05 -27.89
CA ARG A 555 10.87 14.41 -27.60
C ARG A 555 11.40 15.39 -28.65
N LEU A 556 10.52 16.21 -29.20
CA LEU A 556 10.88 17.33 -30.08
C LEU A 556 11.37 18.52 -29.24
N LYS A 557 12.15 19.40 -29.85
CA LYS A 557 12.66 20.59 -29.18
C LYS A 557 11.51 21.55 -28.87
N ALA A 558 11.50 22.07 -27.63
CA ALA A 558 10.66 23.20 -27.26
C ALA A 558 11.10 24.45 -28.01
N PRO A 559 10.22 25.49 -28.18
CA PRO A 559 10.58 26.73 -28.79
C PRO A 559 11.78 27.38 -28.10
N GLU A 560 12.78 27.78 -28.89
CA GLU A 560 13.98 28.46 -28.40
C GLU A 560 13.96 29.92 -28.85
N GLU A 561 14.46 30.84 -28.03
CA GLU A 561 14.60 32.24 -28.40
C GLU A 561 15.56 32.36 -29.58
N THR A 562 15.12 33.06 -30.63
CA THR A 562 15.93 33.24 -31.86
C THR A 562 17.20 34.02 -31.56
N GLU A 563 18.32 33.72 -32.24
CA GLU A 563 19.59 34.44 -32.10
C GLU A 563 19.42 35.96 -32.33
N ALA A 564 18.57 36.35 -33.30
CA ALA A 564 18.23 37.74 -33.52
C ALA A 564 17.54 38.42 -32.34
N SER A 565 16.74 37.65 -31.54
CA SER A 565 16.07 38.15 -30.35
C SER A 565 17.03 38.32 -29.17
N LYS A 566 17.98 37.42 -29.00
CA LYS A 566 18.98 37.43 -27.90
C LYS A 566 19.91 38.67 -27.96
N HIS A 567 20.06 39.27 -29.12
CA HIS A 567 20.92 40.44 -29.34
C HIS A 567 20.14 41.77 -29.39
N ARG A 568 18.85 41.75 -29.07
CA ARG A 568 18.01 42.97 -29.01
C ARG A 568 18.15 43.70 -27.68
N PRO A 569 17.90 45.01 -27.63
CA PRO A 569 17.89 45.77 -26.37
C PRO A 569 16.89 45.19 -25.35
N GLU A 570 17.23 45.31 -24.10
CA GLU A 570 16.37 44.92 -22.99
C GLU A 570 15.00 45.62 -23.07
N GLY A 571 13.88 44.86 -22.98
CA GLY A 571 12.52 45.42 -23.11
C GLY A 571 11.87 45.25 -24.47
N THR A 572 12.58 44.71 -25.50
CA THR A 572 11.95 44.36 -26.79
C THR A 572 11.27 42.98 -26.71
N ALA A 573 10.13 42.82 -27.41
CA ALA A 573 9.42 41.55 -27.49
C ALA A 573 10.34 40.44 -28.02
N LYS A 574 10.42 39.34 -27.30
CA LYS A 574 11.20 38.17 -27.66
C LYS A 574 10.53 37.41 -28.82
N THR A 575 11.33 36.92 -29.74
CA THR A 575 10.88 36.05 -30.83
C THR A 575 11.43 34.64 -30.64
N TYR A 576 10.58 33.67 -30.93
CA TYR A 576 10.89 32.25 -30.69
C TYR A 576 10.79 31.46 -31.98
N ASP A 577 11.69 30.51 -32.17
CA ASP A 577 11.58 29.47 -33.19
C ASP A 577 10.60 28.40 -32.71
N ASN A 578 9.36 28.46 -33.15
CA ASN A 578 8.30 27.52 -32.79
C ASN A 578 7.90 26.64 -33.97
N VAL A 579 8.82 25.79 -34.42
CA VAL A 579 8.59 24.89 -35.57
C VAL A 579 7.68 23.70 -35.19
N ASN A 580 7.86 23.15 -33.96
CA ASN A 580 7.24 21.91 -33.55
C ASN A 580 5.99 22.09 -32.70
N GLY A 581 5.73 23.31 -32.22
CA GLY A 581 4.71 23.54 -31.20
C GLY A 581 5.20 23.38 -29.77
N CYS A 582 4.33 23.68 -28.82
CA CYS A 582 4.63 23.59 -27.39
C CYS A 582 3.38 23.40 -26.54
N LEU A 583 3.56 23.04 -25.28
CA LEU A 583 2.50 22.70 -24.35
C LEU A 583 2.58 23.55 -23.08
N TRP A 584 1.41 23.89 -22.50
CA TRP A 584 1.34 24.50 -21.16
C TRP A 584 0.08 24.11 -20.41
N GLU A 585 0.06 24.39 -19.10
CA GLU A 585 -1.09 24.24 -18.23
C GLU A 585 -2.07 25.40 -18.43
N THR A 586 -3.36 25.10 -18.64
CA THR A 586 -4.39 26.16 -18.68
C THR A 586 -4.56 26.78 -17.28
N PRO A 587 -5.07 28.03 -17.20
CA PRO A 587 -5.62 28.52 -15.93
C PRO A 587 -6.66 27.54 -15.39
N GLU A 588 -6.81 27.53 -14.07
CA GLU A 588 -7.83 26.74 -13.38
C GLU A 588 -9.22 27.21 -13.80
N ASP A 589 -10.06 26.28 -14.25
CA ASP A 589 -11.44 26.59 -14.62
C ASP A 589 -12.35 26.73 -13.40
N ALA A 590 -13.62 27.07 -13.62
CA ALA A 590 -14.62 27.26 -12.54
C ALA A 590 -14.86 25.98 -11.70
N LYS A 591 -14.43 24.80 -12.15
CA LYS A 591 -14.55 23.51 -11.46
C LYS A 591 -13.22 23.06 -10.83
N GLY A 592 -12.17 23.86 -10.94
CA GLY A 592 -10.86 23.56 -10.39
C GLY A 592 -9.99 22.68 -11.29
N ASP A 593 -10.37 22.46 -12.55
CA ASP A 593 -9.59 21.66 -13.48
C ASP A 593 -8.54 22.50 -14.22
N LYS A 594 -7.40 21.88 -14.48
CA LYS A 594 -6.29 22.41 -15.25
C LYS A 594 -5.94 21.42 -16.36
N TRP A 595 -6.11 21.88 -17.58
CA TRP A 595 -5.93 21.08 -18.77
C TRP A 595 -4.61 21.39 -19.50
N THR A 596 -4.30 20.59 -20.50
CA THR A 596 -3.17 20.83 -21.39
C THR A 596 -3.59 21.66 -22.60
N MET A 597 -2.87 22.74 -22.89
CA MET A 597 -3.01 23.52 -24.10
C MET A 597 -1.85 23.24 -25.06
N LEU A 598 -2.13 22.97 -26.30
CA LEU A 598 -1.16 22.84 -27.39
C LEU A 598 -1.18 24.12 -28.24
N LEU A 599 -0.02 24.73 -28.46
CA LEU A 599 0.17 25.70 -29.56
C LEU A 599 0.68 24.94 -30.79
N ALA A 600 -0.19 24.79 -31.78
CA ALA A 600 0.15 24.15 -33.04
C ALA A 600 0.51 25.26 -34.08
N PRO A 601 1.78 25.41 -34.48
CA PRO A 601 2.20 26.43 -35.44
C PRO A 601 1.75 26.13 -36.88
N ARG A 602 1.36 24.90 -37.19
CA ARG A 602 0.90 24.45 -38.51
C ARG A 602 -0.16 23.36 -38.41
N ALA A 603 -0.91 23.15 -39.47
CA ALA A 603 -1.77 21.99 -39.63
C ALA A 603 -0.95 20.72 -39.79
N GLY A 604 -1.48 19.56 -39.32
CA GLY A 604 -0.85 18.26 -39.43
C GLY A 604 -0.97 17.43 -38.15
N THR A 605 -0.26 16.31 -38.12
CA THR A 605 -0.27 15.35 -37.04
C THR A 605 0.61 15.79 -35.87
N TYR A 606 0.07 15.76 -34.67
CA TYR A 606 0.78 15.99 -33.41
C TYR A 606 0.65 14.75 -32.52
N ARG A 607 1.79 14.25 -32.04
CA ARG A 607 1.87 13.11 -31.15
C ARG A 607 2.34 13.58 -29.76
N LEU A 608 1.54 13.33 -28.74
CA LEU A 608 1.83 13.71 -27.37
C LEU A 608 2.11 12.47 -26.54
N ALA A 609 3.25 12.46 -25.87
CA ALA A 609 3.66 11.39 -24.95
C ALA A 609 4.44 11.99 -23.76
N ALA A 610 4.80 11.18 -22.79
CA ALA A 610 5.56 11.62 -21.62
C ALA A 610 6.77 10.72 -21.36
N PRO A 611 7.77 10.71 -22.27
CA PRO A 611 8.96 9.87 -22.09
C PRO A 611 9.85 10.36 -20.95
N TYR A 612 10.56 9.44 -20.28
CA TYR A 612 11.61 9.79 -19.29
C TYR A 612 12.85 10.38 -19.99
N GLN A 613 12.70 11.55 -20.57
CA GLN A 613 13.77 12.27 -21.28
C GLN A 613 14.01 13.64 -20.65
N LEU A 614 15.27 14.09 -20.66
CA LEU A 614 15.66 15.42 -20.16
C LEU A 614 16.14 16.30 -21.33
N PRO A 615 15.83 17.60 -21.30
CA PRO A 615 14.92 18.29 -20.37
C PRO A 615 13.49 17.78 -20.47
N ARG A 616 12.68 17.93 -19.40
CA ARG A 616 11.30 17.42 -19.33
C ARG A 616 10.38 18.21 -20.25
N GLY A 617 9.51 17.52 -20.98
CA GLY A 617 8.42 18.13 -21.75
C GLY A 617 8.84 19.00 -22.93
N THR A 618 7.83 19.57 -23.59
CA THR A 618 7.98 20.62 -24.59
C THR A 618 7.21 21.88 -24.15
N PRO A 619 7.65 22.54 -23.04
CA PRO A 619 6.91 23.68 -22.49
C PRO A 619 6.95 24.89 -23.41
N CYS A 620 5.85 25.65 -23.42
CA CYS A 620 5.83 26.97 -24.05
C CYS A 620 6.54 28.01 -23.18
N PRO A 621 7.36 28.89 -23.77
CA PRO A 621 7.74 30.15 -23.15
C PRO A 621 6.50 30.99 -22.81
N ASP A 622 6.60 31.84 -21.76
CA ASP A 622 5.45 32.62 -21.27
C ASP A 622 4.88 33.56 -22.35
N GLU A 623 5.73 34.07 -23.21
CA GLU A 623 5.36 34.97 -24.30
C GLU A 623 4.54 34.30 -25.44
N LEU A 624 4.55 32.95 -25.49
CA LEU A 624 3.78 32.19 -26.48
C LEU A 624 2.46 31.61 -25.92
N LYS A 625 2.21 31.74 -24.63
CA LYS A 625 1.02 31.23 -23.95
C LYS A 625 -0.27 32.05 -24.22
#